data_0938eacab8959c53e4de6a821c3dfc42
#
_entry.id   0938eacab8959c53e4de6a821c3dfc42
#
_cell.length_a   1.000
_cell.length_b   1.000
_cell.length_c   1.000
_cell.angle_alpha   90.00
_cell.angle_beta   90.00
_cell.angle_gamma   90.00
#
_symmetry.space_group_name_H-M   'P 1'
#
loop_
_entity.id
_entity.type
_entity.pdbx_description
1 polymer ?
#
loop_
_entity_poly.entity_id
_entity_poly.type
_entity_poly.pdbx_seq_one_letter_code
_entity_poly.pdbx_strand_id
1 'polypeptide(L)'
;MKIWKIGVVGCGNIAETVYIPQMEKIKNARIVAVCDSNGMRAKQIAEKFGIEEYYDDIDEFLARSEAEICMSISSIIGRHEVNMKILDAGKHLYSQKPFAPDVEAATRQIELAKRRHVVLSTAPVHRNRPEIRLAKKLIGEGMIGHPSLIKMDVTHGGPEYYQYRDTDPS
;
A
#
# COMPACT_ATOMS: atom_id res chain seq x y z
N MET A 1 13.90 -14.86 -14.22
CA MET A 1 12.67 -14.07 -13.90
C MET A 1 13.14 -12.81 -13.17
N LYS A 2 12.65 -11.61 -13.53
CA LYS A 2 13.01 -10.36 -12.85
C LYS A 2 12.54 -10.41 -11.38
N ILE A 3 13.40 -10.01 -10.45
CA ILE A 3 13.04 -9.78 -9.05
C ILE A 3 12.83 -8.27 -8.86
N TRP A 4 11.62 -7.90 -8.48
CA TRP A 4 11.25 -6.51 -8.23
C TRP A 4 11.78 -6.04 -6.87
N LYS A 5 12.37 -4.85 -6.84
CA LYS A 5 12.88 -4.20 -5.62
C LYS A 5 11.77 -3.36 -5.00
N ILE A 6 11.38 -3.70 -3.79
CA ILE A 6 10.26 -3.06 -3.08
C ILE A 6 10.82 -2.16 -1.98
N GLY A 7 10.31 -0.94 -1.92
CA GLY A 7 10.49 -0.05 -0.78
C GLY A 7 9.19 0.07 0.03
N VAL A 8 9.27 0.04 1.34
CA VAL A 8 8.10 0.22 2.22
C VAL A 8 8.17 1.58 2.89
N VAL A 9 7.15 2.40 2.71
CA VAL A 9 7.03 3.72 3.32
C VAL A 9 5.90 3.71 4.33
N GLY A 10 6.25 3.92 5.60
CA GLY A 10 5.41 3.70 6.76
C GLY A 10 5.67 2.33 7.41
N CYS A 11 6.32 2.35 8.57
CA CYS A 11 6.73 1.17 9.33
C CYS A 11 5.82 0.91 10.55
N GLY A 12 4.54 1.30 10.45
CA GLY A 12 3.55 1.09 11.51
C GLY A 12 3.10 -0.38 11.64
N ASN A 13 2.20 -0.62 12.58
CA ASN A 13 1.71 -1.97 12.92
C ASN A 13 1.24 -2.79 11.69
N ILE A 14 0.52 -2.18 10.76
CA ILE A 14 0.03 -2.89 9.55
C ILE A 14 1.19 -3.30 8.63
N ALA A 15 2.23 -2.47 8.50
CA ALA A 15 3.43 -2.85 7.75
C ALA A 15 4.10 -4.06 8.40
N GLU A 16 4.31 -3.99 9.71
CA GLU A 16 5.00 -4.99 10.49
C GLU A 16 4.27 -6.34 10.57
N THR A 17 2.95 -6.32 10.79
CA THR A 17 2.18 -7.54 11.07
C THR A 17 1.54 -8.17 9.84
N VAL A 18 1.34 -7.41 8.76
CA VAL A 18 0.62 -7.87 7.58
C VAL A 18 1.47 -7.79 6.32
N TYR A 19 1.92 -6.60 5.93
CA TYR A 19 2.50 -6.42 4.59
C TYR A 19 3.89 -7.04 4.45
N ILE A 20 4.81 -6.73 5.36
CA ILE A 20 6.19 -7.23 5.28
C ILE A 20 6.24 -8.76 5.36
N PRO A 21 5.56 -9.43 6.33
CA PRO A 21 5.55 -10.89 6.38
C PRO A 21 4.91 -11.57 5.16
N GLN A 22 3.97 -10.92 4.48
CA GLN A 22 3.38 -11.47 3.26
C GLN A 22 4.30 -11.35 2.05
N MET A 23 5.19 -10.36 2.02
CA MET A 23 6.15 -10.20 0.93
C MET A 23 7.13 -11.35 0.84
N GLU A 24 7.48 -12.02 1.93
CA GLU A 24 8.35 -13.21 1.94
C GLU A 24 7.78 -14.37 1.10
N LYS A 25 6.46 -14.41 0.90
CA LYS A 25 5.78 -15.43 0.08
C LYS A 25 5.84 -15.12 -1.42
N ILE A 26 6.30 -13.94 -1.80
CA ILE A 26 6.33 -13.48 -3.19
C ILE A 26 7.71 -13.75 -3.79
N LYS A 27 7.83 -14.79 -4.61
CA LYS A 27 9.11 -15.30 -5.15
C LYS A 27 9.83 -14.32 -6.09
N ASN A 28 9.12 -13.36 -6.69
CA ASN A 28 9.66 -12.42 -7.67
C ASN A 28 9.71 -10.98 -7.17
N ALA A 29 9.70 -10.78 -5.86
CA ALA A 29 9.88 -9.48 -5.23
C ALA A 29 10.68 -9.61 -3.93
N ARG A 30 11.44 -8.58 -3.58
CA ARG A 30 12.12 -8.48 -2.29
C ARG A 30 12.05 -7.05 -1.76
N ILE A 31 11.94 -6.89 -0.45
CA ILE A 31 12.05 -5.58 0.18
C ILE A 31 13.54 -5.23 0.24
N VAL A 32 13.90 -4.06 -0.26
CA VAL A 32 15.29 -3.56 -0.26
C VAL A 32 15.47 -2.41 0.72
N ALA A 33 14.42 -1.66 1.01
CA ALA A 33 14.50 -0.50 1.90
C ALA A 33 13.17 -0.26 2.62
N VAL A 34 13.23 0.34 3.81
CA VAL A 34 12.09 0.86 4.55
C VAL A 34 12.29 2.33 4.87
N CYS A 35 11.19 3.09 4.97
CA CYS A 35 11.21 4.51 5.33
C CYS A 35 10.06 4.81 6.31
N ASP A 36 10.36 5.55 7.36
CA ASP A 36 9.36 6.07 8.32
C ASP A 36 9.90 7.36 8.93
N SER A 37 9.08 8.39 9.08
CA SER A 37 9.48 9.66 9.72
C SER A 37 10.01 9.50 11.16
N ASN A 38 9.68 8.37 11.79
CA ASN A 38 10.33 7.92 13.01
C ASN A 38 11.50 6.98 12.64
N GLY A 39 12.72 7.53 12.55
CA GLY A 39 13.92 6.78 12.17
C GLY A 39 14.23 5.57 13.06
N MET A 40 13.88 5.64 14.35
CA MET A 40 14.03 4.47 15.24
C MET A 40 13.10 3.34 14.83
N ARG A 41 11.87 3.65 14.44
CA ARG A 41 10.90 2.65 13.95
C ARG A 41 11.37 2.04 12.63
N ALA A 42 11.84 2.86 11.69
CA ALA A 42 12.42 2.37 10.44
C ALA A 42 13.58 1.41 10.69
N LYS A 43 14.50 1.77 11.59
CA LYS A 43 15.63 0.94 12.00
C LYS A 43 15.19 -0.39 12.62
N GLN A 44 14.24 -0.35 13.56
CA GLN A 44 13.73 -1.56 14.23
C GLN A 44 13.10 -2.53 13.24
N ILE A 45 12.33 -2.02 12.28
CA ILE A 45 11.72 -2.85 11.23
C ILE A 45 12.79 -3.44 10.31
N ALA A 46 13.78 -2.65 9.92
CA ALA A 46 14.89 -3.12 9.10
C ALA A 46 15.65 -4.26 9.79
N GLU A 47 16.04 -4.07 11.06
CA GLU A 47 16.72 -5.10 11.85
C GLU A 47 15.86 -6.37 12.03
N LYS A 48 14.58 -6.21 12.35
CA LYS A 48 13.64 -7.32 12.58
C LYS A 48 13.46 -8.22 11.35
N PHE A 49 13.42 -7.64 10.16
CA PHE A 49 13.15 -8.36 8.93
C PHE A 49 14.38 -8.53 8.02
N GLY A 50 15.57 -8.17 8.49
CA GLY A 50 16.81 -8.33 7.73
C GLY A 50 16.85 -7.47 6.46
N ILE A 51 16.26 -6.26 6.51
CA ILE A 51 16.25 -5.30 5.40
C ILE A 51 17.50 -4.42 5.53
N GLU A 52 18.26 -4.29 4.44
CA GLU A 52 19.58 -3.66 4.48
C GLU A 52 19.53 -2.14 4.68
N GLU A 53 18.53 -1.48 4.09
CA GLU A 53 18.43 -0.02 4.08
C GLU A 53 17.22 0.47 4.87
N TYR A 54 17.43 1.53 5.66
CA TYR A 54 16.35 2.26 6.32
C TYR A 54 16.61 3.76 6.25
N TYR A 55 15.51 4.53 6.20
CA TYR A 55 15.53 5.98 6.05
C TYR A 55 14.49 6.61 6.98
N ASP A 56 14.75 7.84 7.43
CA ASP A 56 13.79 8.67 8.19
C ASP A 56 13.27 9.85 7.37
N ASP A 57 13.80 10.05 6.17
CA ASP A 57 13.38 11.05 5.21
C ASP A 57 12.96 10.41 3.89
N ILE A 58 11.78 10.81 3.40
CA ILE A 58 11.22 10.26 2.16
C ILE A 58 12.01 10.69 0.90
N ASP A 59 12.55 11.90 0.90
CA ASP A 59 13.26 12.43 -0.27
C ASP A 59 14.63 11.74 -0.39
N GLU A 60 15.29 11.49 0.75
CA GLU A 60 16.52 10.70 0.80
C GLU A 60 16.24 9.24 0.36
N PHE A 61 15.18 8.61 0.88
CA PHE A 61 14.76 7.27 0.47
C PHE A 61 14.53 7.19 -1.05
N LEU A 62 13.81 8.15 -1.63
CA LEU A 62 13.52 8.16 -3.06
C LEU A 62 14.75 8.39 -3.92
N ALA A 63 15.72 9.18 -3.43
CA ALA A 63 16.95 9.49 -4.14
C ALA A 63 17.98 8.35 -4.09
N ARG A 64 18.05 7.60 -2.98
CA ARG A 64 19.15 6.66 -2.71
C ARG A 64 18.76 5.20 -2.81
N SER A 65 17.51 4.84 -2.46
CA SER A 65 17.09 3.44 -2.49
C SER A 65 16.93 2.93 -3.92
N GLU A 66 17.29 1.66 -4.13
CA GLU A 66 17.05 0.97 -5.40
C GLU A 66 15.59 0.51 -5.60
N ALA A 67 14.65 0.94 -4.75
CA ALA A 67 13.25 0.56 -4.87
C ALA A 67 12.67 0.94 -6.23
N GLU A 68 12.03 -0.01 -6.90
CA GLU A 68 11.31 0.18 -8.15
C GLU A 68 9.81 0.39 -7.89
N ILE A 69 9.29 -0.29 -6.86
CA ILE A 69 7.90 -0.22 -6.41
C ILE A 69 7.90 0.24 -4.95
N CYS A 70 7.17 1.28 -4.64
CA CYS A 70 6.98 1.76 -3.28
C CYS A 70 5.61 1.34 -2.76
N MET A 71 5.58 0.74 -1.57
CA MET A 71 4.37 0.44 -0.82
C MET A 71 4.15 1.55 0.20
N SER A 72 3.23 2.46 -0.06
CA SER A 72 2.85 3.53 0.86
C SER A 72 1.82 3.01 1.87
N ILE A 73 2.31 2.72 3.09
CA ILE A 73 1.54 2.17 4.21
C ILE A 73 1.54 3.16 5.39
N SER A 74 1.92 4.40 5.11
CA SER A 74 1.94 5.51 6.06
C SER A 74 0.55 5.81 6.64
N SER A 75 0.49 6.65 7.68
CA SER A 75 -0.77 7.14 8.25
C SER A 75 -1.64 7.82 7.19
N ILE A 76 -2.93 7.97 7.47
CA ILE A 76 -3.86 8.66 6.55
C ILE A 76 -3.42 10.11 6.34
N ILE A 77 -2.94 10.74 7.42
CA ILE A 77 -2.42 12.10 7.41
C ILE A 77 -1.08 12.09 6.66
N GLY A 78 -0.95 12.93 5.63
CA GLY A 78 0.28 13.03 4.81
C GLY A 78 0.46 11.95 3.74
N ARG A 79 -0.40 10.92 3.67
CA ARG A 79 -0.28 9.86 2.66
C ARG A 79 -0.35 10.40 1.23
N HIS A 80 -1.20 11.39 1.01
CA HIS A 80 -1.33 11.99 -0.32
C HIS A 80 0.00 12.61 -0.79
N GLU A 81 0.65 13.38 0.07
CA GLU A 81 1.93 14.02 -0.22
C GLU A 81 3.03 12.99 -0.46
N VAL A 82 3.10 11.96 0.36
CA VAL A 82 4.02 10.83 0.20
C VAL A 82 3.79 10.14 -1.14
N ASN A 83 2.53 9.84 -1.49
CA ASN A 83 2.18 9.23 -2.76
C ASN A 83 2.59 10.10 -3.95
N MET A 84 2.37 11.42 -3.87
CA MET A 84 2.77 12.36 -4.92
C MET A 84 4.29 12.36 -5.12
N LYS A 85 5.09 12.37 -4.04
CA LYS A 85 6.55 12.29 -4.11
C LYS A 85 7.02 10.99 -4.76
N ILE A 86 6.43 9.85 -4.37
CA ILE A 86 6.76 8.53 -4.95
C ILE A 86 6.49 8.51 -6.45
N LEU A 87 5.32 8.98 -6.87
CA LEU A 87 4.93 9.01 -8.27
C LEU A 87 5.80 9.99 -9.08
N ASP A 88 6.13 11.16 -8.51
CA ASP A 88 6.98 12.16 -9.16
C ASP A 88 8.41 11.68 -9.34
N ALA A 89 8.93 10.86 -8.40
CA ALA A 89 10.20 10.18 -8.52
C ALA A 89 10.21 9.03 -9.55
N GLY A 90 9.10 8.80 -10.27
CA GLY A 90 9.01 7.76 -11.31
C GLY A 90 8.97 6.33 -10.75
N LYS A 91 8.59 6.13 -9.50
CA LYS A 91 8.45 4.81 -8.89
C LYS A 91 7.02 4.30 -9.05
N HIS A 92 6.84 3.00 -9.25
CA HIS A 92 5.53 2.37 -9.15
C HIS A 92 5.00 2.48 -7.73
N LEU A 93 3.69 2.67 -7.56
CA LEU A 93 3.07 2.88 -6.25
C LEU A 93 1.97 1.86 -5.96
N TYR A 94 2.08 1.19 -4.81
CA TYR A 94 0.97 0.54 -4.13
C TYR A 94 0.61 1.35 -2.88
N SER A 95 -0.59 1.90 -2.81
CA SER A 95 -1.03 2.72 -1.68
C SER A 95 -2.06 2.02 -0.81
N GLN A 96 -1.95 2.16 0.51
CA GLN A 96 -3.00 1.75 1.45
C GLN A 96 -4.23 2.65 1.29
N LYS A 97 -5.38 2.13 1.72
CA LYS A 97 -6.67 2.86 1.71
C LYS A 97 -6.76 3.83 2.91
N PRO A 98 -7.48 4.95 2.78
CA PRO A 98 -7.80 5.63 1.51
C PRO A 98 -6.51 6.16 0.88
N PHE A 99 -6.40 6.11 -0.45
CA PHE A 99 -5.18 6.57 -1.12
C PHE A 99 -5.16 8.08 -1.38
N ALA A 100 -6.30 8.73 -1.22
CA ALA A 100 -6.45 10.18 -1.32
C ALA A 100 -7.57 10.67 -0.39
N PRO A 101 -7.52 11.92 0.06
CA PRO A 101 -8.55 12.51 0.93
C PRO A 101 -9.87 12.81 0.17
N ASP A 102 -9.78 13.11 -1.11
CA ASP A 102 -10.91 13.47 -1.97
C ASP A 102 -10.68 13.05 -3.43
N VAL A 103 -11.69 13.27 -4.27
CA VAL A 103 -11.67 12.90 -5.70
C VAL A 103 -10.66 13.71 -6.50
N GLU A 104 -10.47 14.98 -6.17
CA GLU A 104 -9.52 15.86 -6.86
C GLU A 104 -8.08 15.41 -6.59
N ALA A 105 -7.74 15.15 -5.34
CA ALA A 105 -6.43 14.60 -4.96
C ALA A 105 -6.19 13.22 -5.60
N ALA A 106 -7.22 12.37 -5.65
CA ALA A 106 -7.16 11.09 -6.35
C ALA A 106 -6.86 11.26 -7.84
N THR A 107 -7.55 12.20 -8.49
CA THR A 107 -7.35 12.52 -9.91
C THR A 107 -5.94 12.99 -10.18
N ARG A 108 -5.41 13.90 -9.36
CA ARG A 108 -4.01 14.38 -9.48
C ARG A 108 -2.99 13.22 -9.41
N GLN A 109 -3.17 12.27 -8.49
CA GLN A 109 -2.29 11.09 -8.40
C GLN A 109 -2.37 10.22 -9.67
N ILE A 110 -3.58 9.97 -10.18
CA ILE A 110 -3.79 9.15 -11.38
C ILE A 110 -3.15 9.82 -12.61
N GLU A 111 -3.34 11.12 -12.76
CA GLU A 111 -2.74 11.88 -13.86
C GLU A 111 -1.21 11.93 -13.78
N LEU A 112 -0.66 12.09 -12.58
CA LEU A 112 0.79 12.06 -12.37
C LEU A 112 1.36 10.68 -12.71
N ALA A 113 0.72 9.60 -12.26
CA ALA A 113 1.13 8.25 -12.59
C ALA A 113 1.14 8.01 -14.12
N LYS A 114 0.12 8.50 -14.83
CA LYS A 114 0.07 8.44 -16.30
C LYS A 114 1.21 9.22 -16.95
N ARG A 115 1.46 10.45 -16.51
CA ARG A 115 2.56 11.29 -17.05
C ARG A 115 3.94 10.68 -16.81
N ARG A 116 4.14 10.03 -15.65
CA ARG A 116 5.40 9.38 -15.29
C ARG A 116 5.51 7.95 -15.85
N HIS A 117 4.48 7.44 -16.53
CA HIS A 117 4.42 6.07 -17.07
C HIS A 117 4.64 5.00 -16.00
N VAL A 118 4.13 5.23 -14.78
CA VAL A 118 4.20 4.29 -13.67
C VAL A 118 2.84 3.70 -13.33
N VAL A 119 2.86 2.54 -12.68
CA VAL A 119 1.64 1.88 -12.21
C VAL A 119 1.27 2.42 -10.84
N LEU A 120 0.02 2.85 -10.70
CA LEU A 120 -0.62 3.15 -9.42
C LEU A 120 -1.65 2.07 -9.11
N SER A 121 -1.48 1.42 -7.97
CA SER A 121 -2.44 0.44 -7.43
C SER A 121 -2.79 0.79 -6.00
N THR A 122 -3.98 0.39 -5.55
CA THR A 122 -4.45 0.71 -4.19
C THR A 122 -5.19 -0.45 -3.53
N ALA A 123 -5.10 -0.53 -2.21
CA ALA A 123 -5.98 -1.34 -1.39
C ALA A 123 -7.40 -0.72 -1.36
N PRO A 124 -8.45 -1.49 -1.02
CA PRO A 124 -8.43 -2.91 -0.75
C PRO A 124 -8.43 -3.76 -2.02
N VAL A 125 -7.79 -4.90 -1.94
CA VAL A 125 -7.69 -5.85 -3.06
C VAL A 125 -8.78 -6.93 -3.05
N HIS A 126 -9.86 -6.72 -2.30
CA HIS A 126 -10.96 -7.69 -2.17
C HIS A 126 -11.54 -8.12 -3.53
N ARG A 127 -11.57 -7.23 -4.53
CA ARG A 127 -12.00 -7.56 -5.90
C ARG A 127 -11.18 -8.68 -6.55
N ASN A 128 -9.96 -8.95 -6.04
CA ASN A 128 -9.08 -9.98 -6.57
C ASN A 128 -9.30 -11.35 -5.91
N ARG A 129 -10.10 -11.41 -4.84
CA ARG A 129 -10.45 -12.69 -4.20
C ARG A 129 -11.17 -13.60 -5.17
N PRO A 130 -10.87 -14.91 -5.19
CA PRO A 130 -11.47 -15.86 -6.12
C PRO A 130 -13.00 -15.84 -6.10
N GLU A 131 -13.60 -15.77 -4.91
CA GLU A 131 -15.06 -15.74 -4.74
C GLU A 131 -15.69 -14.47 -5.32
N ILE A 132 -15.06 -13.32 -5.18
CA ILE A 132 -15.53 -12.04 -5.75
C ILE A 132 -15.38 -12.05 -7.28
N ARG A 133 -14.27 -12.59 -7.78
CA ARG A 133 -14.06 -12.75 -9.23
C ARG A 133 -15.09 -13.69 -9.84
N LEU A 134 -15.39 -14.80 -9.16
CA LEU A 134 -16.42 -15.73 -9.60
C LEU A 134 -17.79 -15.06 -9.62
N ALA A 135 -18.20 -14.39 -8.54
CA ALA A 135 -19.45 -13.65 -8.49
C ALA A 135 -19.57 -12.63 -9.63
N LYS A 136 -18.52 -11.83 -9.87
CA LYS A 136 -18.48 -10.88 -10.99
C LYS A 136 -18.64 -11.57 -12.36
N LYS A 137 -17.99 -12.72 -12.54
CA LYS A 137 -18.11 -13.51 -13.78
C LYS A 137 -19.54 -13.99 -13.97
N LEU A 138 -20.15 -14.64 -12.99
CA LEU A 138 -21.51 -15.18 -13.06
C LEU A 138 -22.56 -14.08 -13.32
N ILE A 139 -22.39 -12.90 -12.70
CA ILE A 139 -23.24 -11.74 -12.97
C ILE A 139 -23.07 -11.28 -14.43
N GLY A 140 -21.82 -11.16 -14.90
CA GLY A 140 -21.53 -10.71 -16.26
C GLY A 140 -22.00 -11.68 -17.34
N GLU A 141 -22.08 -12.97 -17.05
CA GLU A 141 -22.62 -14.01 -17.93
C GLU A 141 -24.17 -14.13 -17.87
N GLY A 142 -24.82 -13.30 -17.06
CA GLY A 142 -26.29 -13.30 -16.92
C GLY A 142 -26.85 -14.48 -16.13
N MET A 143 -26.02 -15.26 -15.44
CA MET A 143 -26.46 -16.47 -14.71
C MET A 143 -27.53 -16.22 -13.65
N ILE A 144 -27.59 -15.00 -13.10
CA ILE A 144 -28.59 -14.59 -12.11
C ILE A 144 -29.53 -13.50 -12.64
N GLY A 145 -29.53 -13.28 -13.97
CA GLY A 145 -30.28 -12.19 -14.60
C GLY A 145 -29.69 -10.82 -14.24
N HIS A 146 -30.56 -9.79 -14.26
CA HIS A 146 -30.19 -8.42 -13.92
C HIS A 146 -30.30 -8.19 -12.41
N PRO A 147 -29.20 -7.94 -11.68
CA PRO A 147 -29.26 -7.67 -10.24
C PRO A 147 -30.02 -6.38 -9.94
N SER A 148 -31.09 -6.47 -9.14
CA SER A 148 -31.90 -5.32 -8.73
C SER A 148 -31.56 -4.83 -7.32
N LEU A 149 -30.96 -5.70 -6.49
CA LEU A 149 -30.57 -5.38 -5.12
C LEU A 149 -29.34 -6.18 -4.72
N ILE A 150 -28.39 -5.51 -4.08
CA ILE A 150 -27.25 -6.14 -3.41
C ILE A 150 -27.30 -5.75 -1.93
N LYS A 151 -27.33 -6.75 -1.04
CA LYS A 151 -27.15 -6.53 0.40
C LYS A 151 -25.82 -7.14 0.84
N MET A 152 -25.02 -6.36 1.55
CA MET A 152 -23.74 -6.79 2.10
C MET A 152 -23.65 -6.38 3.57
N ASP A 153 -23.40 -7.34 4.45
CA ASP A 153 -23.11 -7.09 5.85
C ASP A 153 -21.64 -7.36 6.11
N VAL A 154 -20.90 -6.32 6.54
CA VAL A 154 -19.48 -6.40 6.85
C VAL A 154 -19.26 -5.83 8.24
N THR A 155 -18.83 -6.68 9.16
CA THR A 155 -18.56 -6.31 10.54
C THR A 155 -17.13 -6.68 10.92
N HIS A 156 -16.52 -5.89 11.81
CA HIS A 156 -15.24 -6.19 12.44
C HIS A 156 -15.22 -5.57 13.86
N GLY A 157 -14.20 -5.91 14.66
CA GLY A 157 -14.12 -5.55 16.07
C GLY A 157 -14.00 -4.05 16.39
N GLY A 158 -13.93 -3.18 15.37
CA GLY A 158 -13.76 -1.74 15.59
C GLY A 158 -12.33 -1.34 15.94
N PRO A 159 -12.08 -0.02 16.15
CA PRO A 159 -10.74 0.49 16.41
C PRO A 159 -10.12 0.01 17.73
N GLU A 160 -10.94 -0.36 18.72
CA GLU A 160 -10.46 -0.88 20.00
C GLU A 160 -9.81 -2.27 19.87
N TYR A 161 -10.17 -3.02 18.87
CA TYR A 161 -9.60 -4.34 18.59
C TYR A 161 -8.16 -4.26 18.05
N TYR A 162 -7.78 -3.13 17.46
CA TYR A 162 -6.46 -2.90 16.92
C TYR A 162 -5.68 -1.97 17.83
N GLN A 163 -4.57 -2.43 18.40
CA GLN A 163 -3.70 -1.69 19.34
C GLN A 163 -2.97 -0.48 18.74
N TYR A 164 -3.30 -0.04 17.51
CA TYR A 164 -2.61 1.11 16.91
C TYR A 164 -3.03 2.46 17.49
N ARG A 165 -4.05 2.50 18.33
CA ARG A 165 -4.45 3.70 19.04
C ARG A 165 -3.41 4.17 20.06
N ASP A 166 -2.63 3.21 20.62
CA ASP A 166 -1.58 3.49 21.60
C ASP A 166 -0.20 3.72 20.96
N THR A 167 -0.05 3.39 19.66
CA THR A 167 1.22 3.48 18.95
C THR A 167 1.27 4.59 17.91
N ASP A 168 0.12 5.17 17.52
CA ASP A 168 0.01 6.28 16.60
C ASP A 168 -1.07 7.25 17.11
N PRO A 169 -0.69 8.26 17.91
CA PRO A 169 -1.62 9.23 18.52
C PRO A 169 -2.15 10.27 17.51
N SER A 170 -1.89 10.15 16.20
CA SER A 170 -2.36 11.08 15.16
C SER A 170 -3.78 10.80 14.68
#